data_b316eeca5ef3223db110496632fe2b9f
#
_entry.id   b316eeca5ef3223db110496632fe2b9f
#
_cell.length_a   1.000
_cell.length_b   1.000
_cell.length_c   1.000
_cell.angle_alpha   90.00
_cell.angle_beta   90.00
_cell.angle_gamma   90.00
#
_symmetry.space_group_name_H-M   'P 1'
#
loop_
_entity.id
_entity.type
_entity.pdbx_description
1 polymer ?
#
loop_
_entity_poly.entity_id
_entity_poly.type
_entity_poly.pdbx_seq_one_letter_code
_entity_poly.pdbx_strand_id
1 'polypeptide(L)'
;LFTSGSEGYPKGVVLSHTNILANYAQVRCHINFNPTDTVFNCLPLFHSFGLNAGLLMPLLGGGKIFLYPSPLNYRVIPELIYELGATIFFATNTFLKGYAHYAHPYDLNTLNYVIAGAEKLHVDTMELWMHKYGLRILQGYGVTEASPVISVNNKMLNKSGTVGRLVSDMEYYIKPVDGIENGGLLVVRGPNIMQGYLSHHKLGEIEAPATERGLGWYDTGDIVVVDDDGFITILGRAKRFAKVGGEMVSLSAVEELASLTWPNMEHAAFTLHDEHKGERVILITNQKNPIRKELQKIAKSIHVSELIIPKIIIYIEKIPVLSTGKTD
;
A
#
# COMPACT_ATOMS: atom_id res chain seq x y z
N LEU A 1 -5.13 -15.09 9.31
CA LEU A 1 -4.77 -14.70 7.94
C LEU A 1 -3.32 -15.05 7.66
N PHE A 2 -2.97 -15.26 6.38
CA PHE A 2 -1.60 -15.57 6.00
C PHE A 2 -0.94 -14.40 5.28
N THR A 3 0.35 -14.20 5.56
CA THR A 3 1.21 -13.26 4.83
C THR A 3 2.39 -14.00 4.22
N SER A 4 2.95 -13.45 3.14
CA SER A 4 4.19 -13.99 2.56
C SER A 4 5.33 -13.81 3.56
N GLY A 5 5.86 -14.92 4.07
CA GLY A 5 7.06 -14.91 4.92
C GLY A 5 8.30 -14.47 4.14
N SER A 6 9.23 -13.81 4.81
CA SER A 6 10.52 -13.40 4.21
C SER A 6 11.42 -14.57 3.76
N GLU A 7 11.09 -15.78 4.18
CA GLU A 7 11.83 -17.02 3.92
C GLU A 7 11.09 -17.96 2.95
N GLY A 8 10.08 -17.43 2.23
CA GLY A 8 9.32 -18.19 1.23
C GLY A 8 8.12 -18.97 1.78
N TYR A 9 8.05 -19.25 3.10
CA TYR A 9 6.90 -19.91 3.72
C TYR A 9 5.90 -18.88 4.27
N PRO A 10 4.59 -19.06 4.02
CA PRO A 10 3.55 -18.20 4.59
C PRO A 10 3.58 -18.26 6.13
N LYS A 11 3.42 -17.10 6.77
CA LYS A 11 3.23 -16.97 8.21
C LYS A 11 1.76 -16.72 8.52
N GLY A 12 1.21 -17.42 9.51
CA GLY A 12 -0.15 -17.19 10.01
C GLY A 12 -0.17 -16.01 10.97
N VAL A 13 -0.85 -14.94 10.62
CA VAL A 13 -1.09 -13.79 11.52
C VAL A 13 -2.28 -14.10 12.41
N VAL A 14 -2.07 -14.14 13.73
CA VAL A 14 -3.09 -14.42 14.72
C VAL A 14 -3.72 -13.13 15.19
N LEU A 15 -4.99 -12.91 14.79
CA LEU A 15 -5.78 -11.77 15.18
C LEU A 15 -6.89 -12.19 16.14
N SER A 16 -6.99 -11.52 17.27
CA SER A 16 -8.09 -11.71 18.20
C SER A 16 -9.32 -10.88 17.81
N HIS A 17 -10.49 -11.20 18.36
CA HIS A 17 -11.68 -10.36 18.25
C HIS A 17 -11.40 -8.93 18.74
N THR A 18 -10.62 -8.80 19.83
CA THR A 18 -10.24 -7.49 20.37
C THR A 18 -9.44 -6.68 19.34
N ASN A 19 -8.48 -7.29 18.64
CA ASN A 19 -7.71 -6.57 17.63
C ASN A 19 -8.59 -6.05 16.49
N ILE A 20 -9.52 -6.87 16.00
CA ILE A 20 -10.44 -6.50 14.91
C ILE A 20 -11.42 -5.43 15.37
N LEU A 21 -12.04 -5.59 16.54
CA LEU A 21 -12.99 -4.61 17.08
C LEU A 21 -12.33 -3.28 17.43
N ALA A 22 -11.10 -3.30 17.96
CA ALA A 22 -10.33 -2.10 18.19
C ALA A 22 -10.06 -1.35 16.89
N ASN A 23 -9.61 -2.07 15.84
CA ASN A 23 -9.36 -1.43 14.56
C ASN A 23 -10.63 -0.88 13.90
N TYR A 24 -11.77 -1.57 14.04
CA TYR A 24 -13.06 -1.01 13.63
C TYR A 24 -13.38 0.30 14.36
N ALA A 25 -13.25 0.34 15.70
CA ALA A 25 -13.50 1.54 16.48
C ALA A 25 -12.56 2.69 16.07
N GLN A 26 -11.29 2.41 15.88
CA GLN A 26 -10.27 3.35 15.43
C GLN A 26 -10.61 3.94 14.03
N VAL A 27 -10.93 3.10 13.06
CA VAL A 27 -11.26 3.53 11.69
C VAL A 27 -12.56 4.31 11.64
N ARG A 28 -13.55 3.95 12.47
CA ARG A 28 -14.83 4.66 12.57
C ARG A 28 -14.68 6.13 12.94
N CYS A 29 -13.63 6.51 13.66
CA CYS A 29 -13.33 7.92 13.94
C CYS A 29 -12.94 8.72 12.69
N HIS A 30 -12.54 8.04 11.61
CA HIS A 30 -12.09 8.64 10.33
C HIS A 30 -13.11 8.44 9.21
N ILE A 31 -13.77 7.28 9.18
CA ILE A 31 -14.75 6.90 8.16
C ILE A 31 -16.03 6.50 8.89
N ASN A 32 -17.06 7.32 8.71
CA ASN A 32 -18.33 7.11 9.40
C ASN A 32 -19.16 6.03 8.67
N PHE A 33 -18.95 4.77 9.07
CA PHE A 33 -19.83 3.67 8.65
C PHE A 33 -21.17 3.78 9.37
N ASN A 34 -22.27 3.70 8.66
CA ASN A 34 -23.61 3.78 9.22
C ASN A 34 -24.60 2.81 8.51
N PRO A 35 -25.76 2.53 9.10
CA PRO A 35 -26.72 1.56 8.55
C PRO A 35 -27.30 1.92 7.17
N THR A 36 -27.17 3.17 6.73
CA THR A 36 -27.63 3.58 5.40
C THR A 36 -26.58 3.36 4.31
N ASP A 37 -25.32 3.04 4.71
CA ASP A 37 -24.27 2.77 3.75
C ASP A 37 -24.42 1.42 3.05
N THR A 38 -24.08 1.42 1.78
CA THR A 38 -23.91 0.21 0.97
C THR A 38 -22.45 0.13 0.53
N VAL A 39 -21.77 -0.91 0.97
CA VAL A 39 -20.37 -1.15 0.60
C VAL A 39 -20.31 -2.14 -0.55
N PHE A 40 -19.66 -1.75 -1.63
CA PHE A 40 -19.29 -2.66 -2.71
C PHE A 40 -17.89 -3.21 -2.46
N ASN A 41 -17.77 -4.51 -2.23
CA ASN A 41 -16.49 -5.16 -1.99
C ASN A 41 -16.19 -6.22 -3.05
N CYS A 42 -15.20 -5.96 -3.88
CA CYS A 42 -14.65 -6.92 -4.85
C CYS A 42 -13.23 -7.38 -4.48
N LEU A 43 -12.70 -6.91 -3.33
CA LEU A 43 -11.37 -7.33 -2.87
C LEU A 43 -11.43 -8.74 -2.30
N PRO A 44 -10.36 -9.54 -2.48
CA PRO A 44 -10.30 -10.91 -1.96
C PRO A 44 -10.44 -10.97 -0.43
N LEU A 45 -11.32 -11.83 0.08
CA LEU A 45 -11.55 -12.01 1.52
C LEU A 45 -10.41 -12.75 2.24
N PHE A 46 -9.50 -13.39 1.52
CA PHE A 46 -8.28 -13.96 2.10
C PHE A 46 -7.20 -12.89 2.38
N HIS A 47 -7.40 -11.65 1.92
CA HIS A 47 -6.56 -10.51 2.23
C HIS A 47 -7.22 -9.62 3.29
N SER A 48 -6.44 -9.13 4.26
CA SER A 48 -6.95 -8.35 5.41
C SER A 48 -7.72 -7.10 4.99
N PHE A 49 -7.35 -6.45 3.89
CA PHE A 49 -8.06 -5.29 3.36
C PHE A 49 -9.49 -5.66 2.92
N GLY A 50 -9.65 -6.72 2.12
CA GLY A 50 -10.97 -7.20 1.69
C GLY A 50 -11.80 -7.75 2.85
N LEU A 51 -11.19 -8.52 3.77
CA LEU A 51 -11.89 -9.13 4.89
C LEU A 51 -12.30 -8.09 5.95
N ASN A 52 -11.35 -7.32 6.46
CA ASN A 52 -11.65 -6.43 7.60
C ASN A 52 -12.30 -5.13 7.12
N ALA A 53 -11.68 -4.39 6.19
CA ALA A 53 -12.23 -3.12 5.73
C ALA A 53 -13.45 -3.30 4.80
N GLY A 54 -13.40 -4.29 3.90
CA GLY A 54 -14.47 -4.52 2.92
C GLY A 54 -15.66 -5.33 3.43
N LEU A 55 -15.51 -6.09 4.52
CA LEU A 55 -16.58 -6.96 5.04
C LEU A 55 -16.86 -6.69 6.53
N LEU A 56 -15.90 -6.94 7.44
CA LEU A 56 -16.20 -6.93 8.88
C LEU A 56 -16.53 -5.53 9.41
N MET A 57 -15.78 -4.50 9.03
CA MET A 57 -16.04 -3.14 9.49
C MET A 57 -17.43 -2.61 9.08
N PRO A 58 -17.85 -2.74 7.81
CA PRO A 58 -19.21 -2.36 7.42
C PRO A 58 -20.31 -3.15 8.15
N LEU A 59 -20.13 -4.48 8.36
CA LEU A 59 -21.08 -5.29 9.13
C LEU A 59 -21.21 -4.80 10.58
N LEU A 60 -20.09 -4.51 11.23
CA LEU A 60 -20.08 -3.96 12.59
C LEU A 60 -20.73 -2.57 12.64
N GLY A 61 -20.66 -1.80 11.56
CA GLY A 61 -21.34 -0.52 11.39
C GLY A 61 -22.83 -0.62 11.07
N GLY A 62 -23.36 -1.84 10.84
CA GLY A 62 -24.75 -2.08 10.45
C GLY A 62 -25.07 -1.78 8.99
N GLY A 63 -24.04 -1.51 8.17
CA GLY A 63 -24.18 -1.21 6.74
C GLY A 63 -24.50 -2.44 5.88
N LYS A 64 -24.99 -2.21 4.67
CA LYS A 64 -25.19 -3.24 3.67
C LYS A 64 -23.89 -3.54 2.95
N ILE A 65 -23.69 -4.78 2.54
CA ILE A 65 -22.50 -5.20 1.79
C ILE A 65 -22.91 -6.02 0.59
N PHE A 66 -22.32 -5.70 -0.55
CA PHE A 66 -22.38 -6.52 -1.74
C PHE A 66 -20.99 -7.09 -2.01
N LEU A 67 -20.89 -8.41 -2.06
CA LEU A 67 -19.64 -9.12 -2.34
C LEU A 67 -19.60 -9.51 -3.81
N TYR A 68 -18.56 -9.08 -4.51
CA TYR A 68 -18.32 -9.42 -5.90
C TYR A 68 -17.04 -10.26 -6.03
N PRO A 69 -17.06 -11.36 -6.83
CA PRO A 69 -16.00 -12.38 -6.76
C PRO A 69 -14.64 -11.96 -7.32
N SER A 70 -14.58 -10.92 -8.16
CA SER A 70 -13.34 -10.56 -8.83
C SER A 70 -13.21 -9.05 -9.07
N PRO A 71 -12.10 -8.41 -8.72
CA PRO A 71 -11.86 -6.99 -9.01
C PRO A 71 -11.54 -6.71 -10.49
N LEU A 72 -11.36 -7.74 -11.32
CA LEU A 72 -10.86 -7.59 -12.69
C LEU A 72 -11.96 -7.26 -13.72
N ASN A 73 -13.22 -7.24 -13.32
CA ASN A 73 -14.34 -6.93 -14.21
C ASN A 73 -14.56 -5.42 -14.34
N TYR A 74 -13.60 -4.73 -14.96
CA TYR A 74 -13.51 -3.28 -15.00
C TYR A 74 -14.73 -2.55 -15.60
N ARG A 75 -15.51 -3.21 -16.47
CA ARG A 75 -16.74 -2.65 -17.05
C ARG A 75 -17.94 -2.85 -16.15
N VAL A 76 -18.09 -4.05 -15.60
CA VAL A 76 -19.28 -4.47 -14.85
C VAL A 76 -19.33 -3.82 -13.45
N ILE A 77 -18.17 -3.67 -12.81
CA ILE A 77 -18.12 -3.14 -11.44
C ILE A 77 -18.68 -1.71 -11.33
N PRO A 78 -18.34 -0.74 -12.19
CA PRO A 78 -18.96 0.58 -12.12
C PRO A 78 -20.49 0.55 -12.29
N GLU A 79 -21.00 -0.24 -13.24
CA GLU A 79 -22.44 -0.40 -13.46
C GLU A 79 -23.13 -0.96 -12.22
N LEU A 80 -22.56 -1.99 -11.58
CA LEU A 80 -23.10 -2.56 -10.35
C LEU A 80 -23.03 -1.59 -9.16
N ILE A 81 -22.01 -0.74 -9.05
CA ILE A 81 -21.92 0.32 -8.04
C ILE A 81 -23.13 1.24 -8.16
N TYR A 82 -23.49 1.63 -9.38
CA TYR A 82 -24.68 2.44 -9.66
C TYR A 82 -25.98 1.70 -9.31
N GLU A 83 -26.17 0.49 -9.84
CA GLU A 83 -27.40 -0.29 -9.64
C GLU A 83 -27.71 -0.57 -8.16
N LEU A 84 -26.66 -0.80 -7.37
CA LEU A 84 -26.77 -1.09 -5.94
C LEU A 84 -26.84 0.17 -5.08
N GLY A 85 -26.62 1.35 -5.66
CA GLY A 85 -26.49 2.60 -4.92
C GLY A 85 -25.36 2.54 -3.89
N ALA A 86 -24.22 1.97 -4.27
CA ALA A 86 -23.09 1.82 -3.35
C ALA A 86 -22.57 3.20 -2.91
N THR A 87 -22.31 3.36 -1.61
CA THR A 87 -21.84 4.61 -1.00
C THR A 87 -20.36 4.56 -0.63
N ILE A 88 -19.82 3.36 -0.44
CA ILE A 88 -18.42 3.14 -0.04
C ILE A 88 -17.79 2.10 -0.96
N PHE A 89 -16.59 2.41 -1.44
CA PHE A 89 -15.83 1.56 -2.31
C PHE A 89 -14.36 1.47 -1.88
N PHE A 90 -13.86 0.24 -1.75
CA PHE A 90 -12.46 -0.05 -1.44
C PHE A 90 -11.78 -0.63 -2.67
N ALA A 91 -10.62 -0.10 -3.03
CA ALA A 91 -9.84 -0.62 -4.15
C ALA A 91 -8.34 -0.35 -3.99
N THR A 92 -7.52 -0.98 -4.84
CA THR A 92 -6.11 -0.63 -5.01
C THR A 92 -5.95 0.41 -6.12
N ASN A 93 -4.79 1.04 -6.22
CA ASN A 93 -4.49 1.98 -7.31
C ASN A 93 -4.72 1.35 -8.69
N THR A 94 -4.24 0.13 -8.88
CA THR A 94 -4.35 -0.61 -10.14
C THR A 94 -5.80 -0.78 -10.57
N PHE A 95 -6.67 -1.16 -9.64
CA PHE A 95 -8.09 -1.35 -9.94
C PHE A 95 -8.80 -0.01 -10.20
N LEU A 96 -8.51 1.04 -9.40
CA LEU A 96 -9.07 2.37 -9.60
C LEU A 96 -8.73 2.95 -10.98
N LYS A 97 -7.49 2.76 -11.44
CA LYS A 97 -7.07 3.15 -12.79
C LYS A 97 -7.86 2.39 -13.85
N GLY A 98 -8.03 1.08 -13.66
CA GLY A 98 -8.81 0.23 -14.57
C GLY A 98 -10.29 0.64 -14.66
N TYR A 99 -10.95 0.84 -13.53
CA TYR A 99 -12.37 1.28 -13.51
C TYR A 99 -12.55 2.65 -14.15
N ALA A 100 -11.64 3.60 -13.89
CA ALA A 100 -11.70 4.94 -14.47
C ALA A 100 -11.65 4.96 -16.01
N HIS A 101 -11.07 3.92 -16.63
CA HIS A 101 -11.04 3.80 -18.08
C HIS A 101 -12.44 3.49 -18.68
N TYR A 102 -13.25 2.70 -17.96
CA TYR A 102 -14.52 2.21 -18.47
C TYR A 102 -15.76 2.91 -17.87
N ALA A 103 -15.66 3.39 -16.62
CA ALA A 103 -16.79 3.97 -15.92
C ALA A 103 -17.32 5.26 -16.58
N HIS A 104 -18.63 5.40 -16.62
CA HIS A 104 -19.30 6.66 -16.89
C HIS A 104 -19.41 7.47 -15.58
N PRO A 105 -19.40 8.81 -15.61
CA PRO A 105 -19.54 9.63 -14.40
C PRO A 105 -20.77 9.29 -13.54
N TYR A 106 -21.88 8.88 -14.15
CA TYR A 106 -23.07 8.46 -13.43
C TYR A 106 -22.91 7.15 -12.65
N ASP A 107 -22.05 6.26 -13.09
CA ASP A 107 -21.87 4.93 -12.44
C ASP A 107 -21.37 5.07 -11.00
N LEU A 108 -20.68 6.17 -10.71
CA LEU A 108 -20.00 6.39 -9.44
C LEU A 108 -20.61 7.53 -8.60
N ASN A 109 -21.77 8.10 -9.03
CA ASN A 109 -22.35 9.29 -8.42
C ASN A 109 -22.88 9.09 -6.99
N THR A 110 -23.14 7.85 -6.59
CA THR A 110 -23.61 7.50 -5.24
C THR A 110 -22.48 7.35 -4.23
N LEU A 111 -21.22 7.26 -4.71
CA LEU A 111 -20.07 7.06 -3.83
C LEU A 111 -19.79 8.28 -2.96
N ASN A 112 -19.81 8.07 -1.66
CA ASN A 112 -19.39 9.03 -0.64
C ASN A 112 -17.92 8.85 -0.26
N TYR A 113 -17.46 7.60 -0.25
CA TYR A 113 -16.09 7.25 0.10
C TYR A 113 -15.49 6.33 -0.95
N VAL A 114 -14.32 6.72 -1.46
CA VAL A 114 -13.44 5.88 -2.25
C VAL A 114 -12.12 5.79 -1.47
N ILE A 115 -11.80 4.60 -0.99
CA ILE A 115 -10.63 4.38 -0.14
C ILE A 115 -9.64 3.49 -0.88
N ALA A 116 -8.43 4.01 -1.06
CA ALA A 116 -7.32 3.27 -1.66
C ALA A 116 -6.36 2.74 -0.60
N GLY A 117 -5.93 1.50 -0.75
CA GLY A 117 -4.94 0.87 0.14
C GLY A 117 -4.18 -0.25 -0.56
N ALA A 118 -3.24 -0.85 0.16
CA ALA A 118 -2.39 -1.96 -0.26
C ALA A 118 -1.37 -1.68 -1.37
N GLU A 119 -1.53 -0.58 -2.12
CA GLU A 119 -0.62 -0.10 -3.15
C GLU A 119 -0.39 1.41 -2.99
N LYS A 120 0.74 1.91 -3.53
CA LYS A 120 0.96 3.35 -3.65
C LYS A 120 -0.10 3.94 -4.59
N LEU A 121 -0.81 4.94 -4.14
CA LEU A 121 -1.75 5.67 -4.98
C LEU A 121 -0.98 6.71 -5.83
N HIS A 122 -1.12 6.61 -7.14
CA HIS A 122 -0.47 7.51 -8.09
C HIS A 122 -1.24 8.81 -8.27
N VAL A 123 -0.51 9.90 -8.50
CA VAL A 123 -1.09 11.25 -8.65
C VAL A 123 -2.02 11.31 -9.86
N ASP A 124 -1.63 10.69 -10.98
CA ASP A 124 -2.44 10.61 -12.20
C ASP A 124 -3.80 9.92 -11.96
N THR A 125 -3.83 8.88 -11.13
CA THR A 125 -5.08 8.21 -10.74
C THR A 125 -5.95 9.13 -9.87
N MET A 126 -5.35 9.83 -8.90
CA MET A 126 -6.09 10.79 -8.06
C MET A 126 -6.68 11.94 -8.88
N GLU A 127 -5.89 12.50 -9.78
CA GLU A 127 -6.32 13.60 -10.66
C GLU A 127 -7.41 13.13 -11.61
N LEU A 128 -7.27 11.97 -12.23
CA LEU A 128 -8.27 11.40 -13.11
C LEU A 128 -9.62 11.22 -12.40
N TRP A 129 -9.64 10.67 -11.18
CA TRP A 129 -10.86 10.47 -10.40
C TRP A 129 -11.48 11.79 -9.97
N MET A 130 -10.67 12.78 -9.58
CA MET A 130 -11.14 14.11 -9.22
C MET A 130 -11.74 14.85 -10.44
N HIS A 131 -11.03 14.84 -11.58
CA HIS A 131 -11.49 15.57 -12.77
C HIS A 131 -12.68 14.92 -13.46
N LYS A 132 -12.69 13.59 -13.58
CA LYS A 132 -13.73 12.86 -14.31
C LYS A 132 -15.00 12.65 -13.49
N TYR A 133 -14.87 12.39 -12.17
CA TYR A 133 -15.98 11.99 -11.32
C TYR A 133 -16.27 12.95 -10.16
N GLY A 134 -15.42 13.93 -9.90
CA GLY A 134 -15.53 14.79 -8.72
C GLY A 134 -15.25 14.05 -7.40
N LEU A 135 -14.67 12.85 -7.47
CA LEU A 135 -14.45 11.97 -6.32
C LEU A 135 -13.00 12.06 -5.83
N ARG A 136 -12.85 12.38 -4.55
CA ARG A 136 -11.55 12.32 -3.87
C ARG A 136 -11.28 10.91 -3.39
N ILE A 137 -10.15 10.35 -3.78
CA ILE A 137 -9.67 9.09 -3.24
C ILE A 137 -8.95 9.36 -1.91
N LEU A 138 -9.38 8.68 -0.86
CA LEU A 138 -8.75 8.71 0.46
C LEU A 138 -7.75 7.56 0.55
N GLN A 139 -6.49 7.88 0.77
CA GLN A 139 -5.46 6.86 0.89
C GLN A 139 -5.31 6.42 2.34
N GLY A 140 -5.26 5.10 2.56
CA GLY A 140 -4.97 4.48 3.83
C GLY A 140 -3.77 3.53 3.73
N TYR A 141 -3.17 3.25 4.87
CA TYR A 141 -2.07 2.32 5.04
C TYR A 141 -2.36 1.32 6.13
N GLY A 142 -1.98 0.11 5.88
CA GLY A 142 -2.12 -0.96 6.84
C GLY A 142 -1.37 -2.21 6.44
N VAL A 143 -1.20 -3.08 7.41
CA VAL A 143 -0.59 -4.42 7.29
C VAL A 143 -1.50 -5.43 7.97
N THR A 144 -1.44 -6.68 7.56
CA THR A 144 -2.28 -7.74 8.13
C THR A 144 -2.11 -7.83 9.65
N GLU A 145 -0.92 -7.59 10.13
CA GLU A 145 -0.50 -7.61 11.53
C GLU A 145 -1.11 -6.48 12.39
N ALA A 146 -1.75 -5.48 11.74
CA ALA A 146 -2.42 -4.37 12.40
C ALA A 146 -3.95 -4.35 12.21
N SER A 147 -4.57 -5.42 11.72
CA SER A 147 -6.03 -5.69 11.63
C SER A 147 -6.89 -4.82 10.68
N PRO A 148 -6.49 -4.28 9.55
CA PRO A 148 -5.16 -4.02 9.04
C PRO A 148 -4.70 -2.57 9.23
N VAL A 149 -5.59 -1.59 9.57
CA VAL A 149 -5.38 -0.16 9.38
C VAL A 149 -4.47 0.43 10.44
N ILE A 150 -3.40 1.06 10.00
CA ILE A 150 -2.46 1.84 10.81
C ILE A 150 -2.74 3.33 10.67
N SER A 151 -2.97 3.81 9.45
CA SER A 151 -3.25 5.21 9.18
C SER A 151 -4.23 5.37 8.01
N VAL A 152 -4.95 6.48 7.98
CA VAL A 152 -5.89 6.78 6.91
C VAL A 152 -6.12 8.29 6.80
N ASN A 153 -6.21 8.79 5.56
CA ASN A 153 -6.75 10.10 5.26
C ASN A 153 -8.28 10.08 5.46
N ASN A 154 -8.85 11.20 5.86
CA ASN A 154 -10.30 11.36 5.94
C ASN A 154 -10.75 12.63 5.19
N LYS A 155 -12.06 12.86 5.08
CA LYS A 155 -12.59 14.00 4.31
C LYS A 155 -12.16 15.37 4.84
N MET A 156 -11.96 15.49 6.16
CA MET A 156 -11.60 16.74 6.84
C MET A 156 -10.09 16.96 6.88
N LEU A 157 -9.33 15.86 7.05
CA LEU A 157 -7.88 15.85 7.17
C LEU A 157 -7.30 14.94 6.08
N ASN A 158 -6.97 15.53 4.93
CA ASN A 158 -6.41 14.82 3.79
C ASN A 158 -5.22 15.60 3.23
N LYS A 159 -4.09 14.91 3.10
CA LYS A 159 -2.87 15.44 2.49
C LYS A 159 -2.44 14.51 1.37
N SER A 160 -2.43 15.05 0.15
CA SER A 160 -2.00 14.29 -1.04
C SER A 160 -0.56 13.80 -0.89
N GLY A 161 -0.27 12.60 -1.38
CA GLY A 161 1.05 11.97 -1.27
C GLY A 161 1.31 11.32 0.09
N THR A 162 0.36 11.40 1.04
CA THR A 162 0.47 10.74 2.34
C THR A 162 -0.59 9.65 2.51
N VAL A 163 -0.36 8.76 3.45
CA VAL A 163 -1.33 7.72 3.85
C VAL A 163 -2.19 8.14 5.04
N GLY A 164 -2.25 9.44 5.33
CA GLY A 164 -3.01 10.00 6.44
C GLY A 164 -2.24 9.98 7.75
N ARG A 165 -3.00 10.14 8.85
CA ARG A 165 -2.48 10.10 10.21
C ARG A 165 -2.75 8.73 10.83
N LEU A 166 -2.00 8.40 11.87
CA LEU A 166 -2.27 7.20 12.68
C LEU A 166 -3.72 7.19 13.16
N VAL A 167 -4.32 6.00 13.18
CA VAL A 167 -5.60 5.81 13.84
C VAL A 167 -5.45 5.97 15.36
N SER A 168 -6.55 6.25 16.07
CA SER A 168 -6.55 6.51 17.51
C SER A 168 -5.96 5.34 18.31
N ASP A 169 -5.46 5.62 19.51
CA ASP A 169 -4.91 4.64 20.46
C ASP A 169 -3.74 3.81 19.91
N MET A 170 -3.02 4.34 18.93
CA MET A 170 -1.74 3.79 18.49
C MET A 170 -0.58 4.66 18.96
N GLU A 171 0.45 3.99 19.45
CA GLU A 171 1.75 4.57 19.72
C GLU A 171 2.70 4.22 18.56
N TYR A 172 3.66 5.08 18.28
CA TYR A 172 4.70 4.81 17.29
C TYR A 172 6.05 5.40 17.68
N TYR A 173 7.09 4.88 17.10
CA TYR A 173 8.37 5.56 16.99
C TYR A 173 9.02 5.27 15.63
N ILE A 174 9.87 6.19 15.22
CA ILE A 174 10.66 6.05 14.01
C ILE A 174 12.05 5.57 14.43
N LYS A 175 12.39 4.35 14.02
CA LYS A 175 13.71 3.77 14.26
C LYS A 175 14.66 4.26 13.17
N PRO A 176 15.76 4.92 13.53
CA PRO A 176 16.74 5.37 12.55
C PRO A 176 17.29 4.23 11.70
N VAL A 177 17.54 4.50 10.43
CA VAL A 177 18.15 3.57 9.47
C VAL A 177 19.37 4.24 8.87
N ASP A 178 20.51 3.57 8.94
CA ASP A 178 21.77 4.08 8.36
C ASP A 178 21.61 4.42 6.88
N GLY A 179 22.01 5.63 6.49
CA GLY A 179 21.90 6.10 5.11
C GLY A 179 20.53 6.69 4.75
N ILE A 180 19.63 6.86 5.73
CA ILE A 180 18.35 7.59 5.55
C ILE A 180 18.37 8.79 6.50
N GLU A 181 18.57 9.98 5.95
CA GLU A 181 18.63 11.21 6.74
C GLU A 181 17.26 11.66 7.26
N ASN A 182 16.23 11.54 6.43
CA ASN A 182 14.88 11.94 6.77
C ASN A 182 13.94 10.73 6.82
N GLY A 183 13.49 10.37 8.03
CA GLY A 183 12.60 9.23 8.26
C GLY A 183 13.32 8.03 8.86
N GLY A 184 12.66 6.87 8.80
CA GLY A 184 13.16 5.60 9.34
C GLY A 184 12.08 4.53 9.36
N LEU A 185 12.37 3.40 9.97
CA LEU A 185 11.45 2.29 10.14
C LEU A 185 10.31 2.69 11.07
N LEU A 186 9.10 2.51 10.60
CA LEU A 186 7.89 2.70 11.41
C LEU A 186 7.68 1.50 12.32
N VAL A 187 7.73 1.73 13.62
CA VAL A 187 7.43 0.73 14.65
C VAL A 187 6.21 1.19 15.43
N VAL A 188 5.22 0.32 15.55
CA VAL A 188 3.91 0.66 16.11
C VAL A 188 3.49 -0.26 17.24
N ARG A 189 2.65 0.24 18.14
CA ARG A 189 1.97 -0.51 19.19
C ARG A 189 0.52 -0.01 19.30
N GLY A 190 -0.41 -0.90 19.55
CA GLY A 190 -1.82 -0.53 19.71
C GLY A 190 -2.70 -1.75 19.92
N PRO A 191 -3.98 -1.54 20.28
CA PRO A 191 -4.92 -2.63 20.57
C PRO A 191 -5.26 -3.46 19.30
N ASN A 192 -5.03 -2.91 18.13
CA ASN A 192 -5.24 -3.55 16.83
C ASN A 192 -4.05 -4.41 16.36
N ILE A 193 -2.91 -4.38 17.07
CA ILE A 193 -1.73 -5.19 16.72
C ILE A 193 -1.99 -6.65 17.06
N MET A 194 -1.58 -7.56 16.18
CA MET A 194 -1.76 -9.01 16.28
C MET A 194 -1.26 -9.60 17.60
N GLN A 195 -1.76 -10.79 17.94
CA GLN A 195 -1.21 -11.57 19.04
C GLN A 195 0.18 -12.12 18.71
N GLY A 196 0.45 -12.38 17.45
CA GLY A 196 1.73 -12.88 16.96
C GLY A 196 1.60 -13.71 15.70
N TYR A 197 2.71 -14.35 15.34
CA TYR A 197 2.78 -15.24 14.20
C TYR A 197 2.69 -16.71 14.62
N LEU A 198 1.97 -17.50 13.82
CA LEU A 198 2.15 -18.95 13.74
C LEU A 198 3.12 -19.24 12.59
N SER A 199 4.28 -19.75 12.90
CA SER A 199 5.29 -20.10 11.91
C SER A 199 5.34 -21.60 11.67
N HIS A 200 5.77 -22.00 10.47
CA HIS A 200 5.94 -23.42 10.10
C HIS A 200 7.01 -24.12 10.98
N HIS A 201 7.98 -23.35 11.48
CA HIS A 201 9.10 -23.89 12.26
C HIS A 201 8.77 -24.10 13.74
N LYS A 202 7.68 -23.52 14.25
CA LYS A 202 7.23 -23.62 15.65
C LYS A 202 5.72 -23.84 15.69
N LEU A 203 5.31 -25.04 15.30
CA LEU A 203 3.90 -25.42 15.27
C LEU A 203 3.29 -25.35 16.67
N GLY A 204 2.18 -24.62 16.80
CA GLY A 204 1.44 -24.47 18.05
C GLY A 204 1.93 -23.35 18.97
N GLU A 205 3.03 -22.69 18.67
CA GLU A 205 3.51 -21.53 19.43
C GLU A 205 3.17 -20.22 18.68
N ILE A 206 2.66 -19.22 19.43
CA ILE A 206 2.42 -17.88 18.93
C ILE A 206 3.63 -17.00 19.27
N GLU A 207 4.32 -16.53 18.25
CA GLU A 207 5.45 -15.61 18.39
C GLU A 207 4.92 -14.18 18.46
N ALA A 208 4.79 -13.63 19.68
CA ALA A 208 4.32 -12.26 19.88
C ALA A 208 5.29 -11.23 19.28
N PRO A 209 4.78 -10.09 18.73
CA PRO A 209 5.66 -9.04 18.22
C PRO A 209 6.45 -8.42 19.37
N ALA A 210 7.76 -8.25 19.14
CA ALA A 210 8.67 -7.63 20.10
C ALA A 210 9.77 -6.86 19.37
N THR A 211 10.18 -5.75 19.97
CA THR A 211 11.31 -4.93 19.53
C THR A 211 12.19 -4.58 20.74
N GLU A 212 13.20 -3.73 20.55
CA GLU A 212 14.01 -3.18 21.63
C GLU A 212 13.20 -2.44 22.71
N ARG A 213 11.97 -2.00 22.39
CA ARG A 213 11.04 -1.37 23.34
C ARG A 213 10.16 -2.36 24.08
N GLY A 214 10.33 -3.66 23.83
CA GLY A 214 9.62 -4.74 24.53
C GLY A 214 8.50 -5.38 23.71
N LEU A 215 7.66 -6.17 24.39
CA LEU A 215 6.54 -6.90 23.80
C LEU A 215 5.41 -5.96 23.33
N GLY A 216 4.71 -6.39 22.29
CA GLY A 216 3.58 -5.65 21.71
C GLY A 216 3.97 -4.55 20.72
N TRP A 217 5.26 -4.27 20.58
CA TRP A 217 5.77 -3.38 19.55
C TRP A 217 6.04 -4.16 18.27
N TYR A 218 5.45 -3.71 17.18
CA TYR A 218 5.55 -4.34 15.87
C TYR A 218 6.34 -3.46 14.89
N ASP A 219 7.42 -4.00 14.36
CA ASP A 219 8.18 -3.38 13.26
C ASP A 219 7.46 -3.68 11.94
N THR A 220 6.95 -2.64 11.28
CA THR A 220 6.21 -2.79 10.04
C THR A 220 7.08 -3.17 8.85
N GLY A 221 8.39 -2.97 8.96
CA GLY A 221 9.35 -3.09 7.86
C GLY A 221 9.21 -2.00 6.80
N ASP A 222 8.39 -0.97 7.06
CA ASP A 222 8.20 0.17 6.15
C ASP A 222 9.03 1.38 6.62
N ILE A 223 9.72 2.02 5.70
CA ILE A 223 10.43 3.27 5.92
C ILE A 223 9.48 4.41 5.61
N VAL A 224 9.32 5.31 6.57
CA VAL A 224 8.37 6.42 6.49
C VAL A 224 8.99 7.74 6.94
N VAL A 225 8.35 8.82 6.55
CA VAL A 225 8.50 10.17 7.12
C VAL A 225 7.18 10.53 7.78
N VAL A 226 7.24 11.10 8.96
CA VAL A 226 6.08 11.71 9.63
C VAL A 226 6.33 13.20 9.71
N ASP A 227 5.43 14.00 9.17
CA ASP A 227 5.56 15.46 9.21
C ASP A 227 5.06 16.04 10.54
N ASP A 228 5.25 17.36 10.72
CA ASP A 228 4.87 18.09 11.95
C ASP A 228 3.36 18.04 12.23
N ASP A 229 2.55 17.83 11.20
CA ASP A 229 1.11 17.65 11.33
C ASP A 229 0.70 16.20 11.61
N GLY A 230 1.66 15.25 11.66
CA GLY A 230 1.45 13.83 11.91
C GLY A 230 1.02 13.02 10.68
N PHE A 231 1.11 13.57 9.46
CA PHE A 231 0.86 12.81 8.25
C PHE A 231 2.04 11.92 7.89
N ILE A 232 1.74 10.69 7.51
CA ILE A 232 2.72 9.66 7.19
C ILE A 232 2.91 9.57 5.68
N THR A 233 4.16 9.67 5.23
CA THR A 233 4.58 9.37 3.86
C THR A 233 5.41 8.10 3.86
N ILE A 234 5.00 7.10 3.07
CA ILE A 234 5.74 5.84 2.93
C ILE A 234 6.81 6.03 1.85
N LEU A 235 8.08 5.83 2.23
CA LEU A 235 9.21 5.87 1.30
C LEU A 235 9.44 4.50 0.63
N GLY A 236 9.08 3.41 1.29
CA GLY A 236 9.14 2.05 0.77
C GLY A 236 9.39 1.00 1.85
N ARG A 237 9.46 -0.27 1.43
CA ARG A 237 9.86 -1.38 2.30
C ARG A 237 11.35 -1.35 2.56
N ALA A 238 11.80 -1.56 3.79
CA ALA A 238 13.22 -1.60 4.14
C ALA A 238 14.01 -2.62 3.29
N LYS A 239 13.42 -3.79 3.03
CA LYS A 239 13.98 -4.82 2.15
C LYS A 239 14.04 -4.41 0.67
N ARG A 240 13.43 -3.30 0.31
CA ARG A 240 13.44 -2.71 -1.05
C ARG A 240 14.31 -1.45 -1.13
N PHE A 241 15.30 -1.37 -0.26
CA PHE A 241 16.38 -0.40 -0.37
C PHE A 241 17.71 -1.13 -0.64
N ALA A 242 18.47 -0.58 -1.55
CA ALA A 242 19.83 -1.02 -1.88
C ALA A 242 20.84 -0.17 -1.11
N LYS A 243 21.83 -0.78 -0.47
CA LYS A 243 22.96 -0.06 0.12
C LYS A 243 24.06 0.11 -0.92
N VAL A 244 24.06 1.23 -1.62
CA VAL A 244 25.00 1.53 -2.71
C VAL A 244 26.04 2.56 -2.26
N GLY A 245 27.28 2.12 -2.02
CA GLY A 245 28.37 3.02 -1.59
C GLY A 245 28.11 3.71 -0.25
N GLY A 246 27.36 3.08 0.65
CA GLY A 246 27.02 3.63 1.97
C GLY A 246 25.68 4.35 2.04
N GLU A 247 25.07 4.66 0.90
CA GLU A 247 23.76 5.34 0.82
C GLU A 247 22.63 4.34 0.51
N MET A 248 21.44 4.62 1.06
CA MET A 248 20.26 3.81 0.85
C MET A 248 19.46 4.31 -0.37
N VAL A 249 19.38 3.48 -1.40
CA VAL A 249 18.66 3.76 -2.65
C VAL A 249 17.34 2.99 -2.67
N SER A 250 16.23 3.70 -2.72
CA SER A 250 14.91 3.07 -2.84
C SER A 250 14.71 2.45 -4.22
N LEU A 251 14.45 1.14 -4.28
CA LEU A 251 14.13 0.46 -5.54
C LEU A 251 12.80 0.99 -6.12
N SER A 252 11.85 1.37 -5.27
CA SER A 252 10.60 1.97 -5.72
C SER A 252 10.82 3.35 -6.36
N ALA A 253 11.79 4.14 -5.88
CA ALA A 253 12.15 5.41 -6.52
C ALA A 253 12.79 5.20 -7.90
N VAL A 254 13.57 4.12 -8.07
CA VAL A 254 14.12 3.72 -9.38
C VAL A 254 13.01 3.35 -10.36
N GLU A 255 12.03 2.57 -9.91
CA GLU A 255 10.85 2.18 -10.72
C GLU A 255 9.99 3.40 -11.09
N GLU A 256 9.81 4.33 -10.16
CA GLU A 256 9.07 5.58 -10.40
C GLU A 256 9.77 6.47 -11.43
N LEU A 257 11.09 6.63 -11.33
CA LEU A 257 11.89 7.34 -12.34
C LEU A 257 11.74 6.69 -13.72
N ALA A 258 11.76 5.36 -13.78
CA ALA A 258 11.56 4.62 -15.03
C ALA A 258 10.15 4.84 -15.60
N SER A 259 9.12 4.83 -14.77
CA SER A 259 7.73 5.07 -15.17
C SER A 259 7.50 6.50 -15.67
N LEU A 260 8.17 7.48 -15.08
CA LEU A 260 8.15 8.87 -15.58
C LEU A 260 8.90 9.01 -16.91
N THR A 261 9.93 8.21 -17.11
CA THR A 261 10.74 8.26 -18.32
C THR A 261 10.08 7.52 -19.49
N TRP A 262 9.46 6.37 -19.21
CA TRP A 262 8.80 5.51 -20.20
C TRP A 262 7.36 5.19 -19.75
N PRO A 263 6.42 6.14 -19.92
CA PRO A 263 5.03 5.94 -19.56
C PRO A 263 4.42 4.73 -20.26
N ASN A 264 3.51 4.04 -19.54
CA ASN A 264 2.81 2.83 -20.02
C ASN A 264 3.69 1.57 -20.18
N MET A 265 4.95 1.61 -19.77
CA MET A 265 5.82 0.43 -19.68
C MET A 265 5.83 -0.12 -18.26
N GLU A 266 6.16 -1.40 -18.14
CA GLU A 266 6.33 -2.07 -16.85
C GLU A 266 7.81 -2.03 -16.45
N HIS A 267 8.04 -1.82 -15.15
CA HIS A 267 9.38 -1.69 -14.58
C HIS A 267 9.48 -2.44 -13.26
N ALA A 268 10.63 -3.06 -13.03
CA ALA A 268 10.98 -3.68 -11.76
C ALA A 268 12.45 -3.42 -11.45
N ALA A 269 12.75 -3.03 -10.21
CA ALA A 269 14.12 -2.83 -9.75
C ALA A 269 14.47 -3.89 -8.70
N PHE A 270 15.70 -4.37 -8.74
CA PHE A 270 16.25 -5.30 -7.76
C PHE A 270 17.74 -5.04 -7.52
N THR A 271 18.28 -5.68 -6.51
CA THR A 271 19.69 -5.56 -6.13
C THR A 271 20.47 -6.81 -6.50
N LEU A 272 21.73 -6.62 -6.90
CA LEU A 272 22.72 -7.66 -6.90
C LEU A 272 23.90 -7.25 -6.02
N HIS A 273 24.53 -8.24 -5.41
CA HIS A 273 25.75 -8.01 -4.64
C HIS A 273 26.87 -7.45 -5.53
N ASP A 274 27.57 -6.42 -5.04
CA ASP A 274 28.70 -5.79 -5.69
C ASP A 274 29.88 -5.73 -4.72
N GLU A 275 31.00 -6.39 -5.05
CA GLU A 275 32.18 -6.51 -4.19
C GLU A 275 32.78 -5.17 -3.76
N HIS A 276 32.60 -4.11 -4.58
CA HIS A 276 33.20 -2.79 -4.32
C HIS A 276 32.23 -1.79 -3.67
N LYS A 277 30.92 -1.95 -3.86
CA LYS A 277 29.90 -0.97 -3.45
C LYS A 277 28.82 -1.54 -2.52
N GLY A 278 28.95 -2.80 -2.12
CA GLY A 278 27.97 -3.53 -1.32
C GLY A 278 26.83 -4.06 -2.21
N GLU A 279 26.04 -3.19 -2.77
CA GLU A 279 24.94 -3.58 -3.68
C GLU A 279 24.93 -2.72 -4.95
N ARG A 280 24.35 -3.29 -5.99
CA ARG A 280 24.13 -2.64 -7.31
C ARG A 280 22.67 -2.75 -7.68
N VAL A 281 22.07 -1.62 -8.05
CA VAL A 281 20.70 -1.58 -8.54
C VAL A 281 20.63 -1.92 -10.02
N ILE A 282 19.71 -2.80 -10.35
CA ILE A 282 19.38 -3.22 -11.73
C ILE A 282 17.92 -2.88 -11.98
N LEU A 283 17.64 -2.32 -13.16
CA LEU A 283 16.29 -2.09 -13.65
C LEU A 283 15.94 -3.10 -14.74
N ILE A 284 14.83 -3.78 -14.56
CA ILE A 284 14.18 -4.57 -15.62
C ILE A 284 13.04 -3.74 -16.19
N THR A 285 12.88 -3.76 -17.51
CA THR A 285 11.81 -3.02 -18.19
C THR A 285 11.36 -3.73 -19.47
N ASN A 286 10.08 -3.56 -19.84
CA ASN A 286 9.60 -3.98 -21.16
C ASN A 286 9.71 -2.85 -22.21
N GLN A 287 10.35 -1.71 -21.87
CA GLN A 287 10.73 -0.69 -22.83
C GLN A 287 11.78 -1.24 -23.79
N LYS A 288 11.50 -1.25 -25.11
CA LYS A 288 12.45 -1.65 -26.14
C LYS A 288 13.57 -0.62 -26.26
N ASN A 289 14.82 -1.11 -26.27
CA ASN A 289 16.03 -0.27 -26.39
C ASN A 289 16.10 0.85 -25.34
N PRO A 290 16.05 0.54 -24.02
CA PRO A 290 16.05 1.56 -22.97
C PRO A 290 17.39 2.31 -22.96
N ILE A 291 17.33 3.64 -22.94
CA ILE A 291 18.52 4.50 -22.97
C ILE A 291 18.72 5.16 -21.60
N ARG A 292 19.82 4.84 -20.92
CA ARG A 292 20.15 5.39 -19.58
C ARG A 292 20.17 6.92 -19.55
N LYS A 293 20.55 7.59 -20.65
CA LYS A 293 20.56 9.07 -20.74
C LYS A 293 19.17 9.68 -20.61
N GLU A 294 18.11 8.97 -20.97
CA GLU A 294 16.72 9.43 -20.80
C GLU A 294 16.36 9.49 -19.31
N LEU A 295 16.71 8.44 -18.54
CA LEU A 295 16.57 8.45 -17.07
C LEU A 295 17.35 9.61 -16.44
N GLN A 296 18.60 9.86 -16.89
CA GLN A 296 19.41 10.97 -16.41
C GLN A 296 18.75 12.33 -16.66
N LYS A 297 18.15 12.52 -17.83
CA LYS A 297 17.45 13.76 -18.20
C LYS A 297 16.24 14.01 -17.29
N ILE A 298 15.43 12.99 -17.07
CA ILE A 298 14.25 13.10 -16.17
C ILE A 298 14.70 13.30 -14.73
N ALA A 299 15.67 12.52 -14.23
CA ALA A 299 16.18 12.68 -12.87
C ALA A 299 16.66 14.12 -12.59
N LYS A 300 17.36 14.75 -13.54
CA LYS A 300 17.76 16.16 -13.44
C LYS A 300 16.57 17.11 -13.42
N SER A 301 15.54 16.87 -14.21
CA SER A 301 14.36 17.76 -14.28
C SER A 301 13.52 17.73 -13.00
N ILE A 302 13.51 16.61 -12.26
CA ILE A 302 12.79 16.45 -10.99
C ILE A 302 13.69 16.56 -9.76
N HIS A 303 14.98 16.96 -9.95
CA HIS A 303 15.94 17.22 -8.88
C HIS A 303 16.17 16.03 -7.93
N VAL A 304 16.22 14.82 -8.44
CA VAL A 304 16.53 13.62 -7.65
C VAL A 304 17.99 13.21 -7.81
N SER A 305 18.51 12.50 -6.81
CA SER A 305 19.90 12.03 -6.77
C SER A 305 20.24 11.14 -7.97
N GLU A 306 21.45 11.27 -8.51
CA GLU A 306 21.96 10.38 -9.58
C GLU A 306 22.15 8.93 -9.11
N LEU A 307 22.15 8.68 -7.81
CA LEU A 307 22.28 7.34 -7.24
C LEU A 307 21.09 6.41 -7.57
N ILE A 308 19.90 6.99 -7.77
CA ILE A 308 18.73 6.21 -8.18
C ILE A 308 18.76 5.77 -9.66
N ILE A 309 19.73 6.26 -10.44
CA ILE A 309 19.83 5.92 -11.87
C ILE A 309 20.58 4.59 -12.03
N PRO A 310 19.89 3.49 -12.37
CA PRO A 310 20.50 2.18 -12.49
C PRO A 310 21.64 2.18 -13.53
N LYS A 311 22.72 1.48 -13.22
CA LYS A 311 23.83 1.29 -14.14
C LYS A 311 23.54 0.21 -15.18
N ILE A 312 22.73 -0.77 -14.82
CA ILE A 312 22.33 -1.90 -15.66
C ILE A 312 20.84 -1.79 -15.89
N ILE A 313 20.42 -1.82 -17.14
CA ILE A 313 19.03 -1.86 -17.56
C ILE A 313 18.87 -3.08 -18.45
N ILE A 314 17.91 -3.94 -18.13
CA ILE A 314 17.66 -5.19 -18.83
C ILE A 314 16.28 -5.10 -19.48
N TYR A 315 16.21 -5.34 -20.77
CA TYR A 315 14.95 -5.50 -21.49
C TYR A 315 14.42 -6.92 -21.33
N ILE A 316 13.15 -7.03 -20.97
CA ILE A 316 12.39 -8.29 -21.05
C ILE A 316 11.01 -7.99 -21.64
N GLU A 317 10.46 -8.94 -22.40
CA GLU A 317 9.18 -8.73 -23.08
C GLU A 317 8.00 -8.63 -22.09
N LYS A 318 8.04 -9.39 -21.01
CA LYS A 318 7.03 -9.41 -19.97
C LYS A 318 7.66 -9.58 -18.59
N ILE A 319 7.34 -8.68 -17.68
CA ILE A 319 7.78 -8.78 -16.27
C ILE A 319 6.94 -9.85 -15.56
N PRO A 320 7.57 -10.83 -14.88
CA PRO A 320 6.84 -11.82 -14.10
C PRO A 320 6.08 -11.15 -12.95
N VAL A 321 4.81 -11.55 -12.77
CA VAL A 321 3.97 -11.07 -11.68
C VAL A 321 3.37 -12.25 -10.92
N LEU A 322 3.28 -12.12 -9.61
CA LEU A 322 2.57 -13.07 -8.74
C LEU A 322 1.06 -13.03 -9.01
N SER A 323 0.34 -14.06 -8.56
CA SER A 323 -1.14 -14.10 -8.63
C SER A 323 -1.83 -12.94 -7.93
N THR A 324 -1.13 -12.24 -7.05
CA THR A 324 -1.59 -11.02 -6.36
C THR A 324 -1.42 -9.74 -7.17
N GLY A 325 -0.85 -9.82 -8.39
CA GLY A 325 -0.52 -8.66 -9.23
C GLY A 325 0.78 -7.94 -8.87
N LYS A 326 1.48 -8.38 -7.83
CA LYS A 326 2.80 -7.83 -7.47
C LYS A 326 3.89 -8.45 -8.35
N THR A 327 4.93 -7.69 -8.66
CA THR A 327 6.14 -8.20 -9.33
C THR A 327 6.75 -9.34 -8.51
N ASP A 328 7.08 -10.44 -9.19
CA ASP A 328 7.68 -11.63 -8.58
C ASP A 328 9.17 -11.41 -8.27
#